data_7d554562545f72bad164603c9d61dd64
#
_entry.id   7d554562545f72bad164603c9d61dd64
#
_cell.length_a   1.000
_cell.length_b   1.000
_cell.length_c   1.000
_cell.angle_alpha   90.00
_cell.angle_beta   90.00
_cell.angle_gamma   90.00
#
_symmetry.space_group_name_H-M   'P 1'
#
loop_
_entity.id
_entity.type
_entity.pdbx_description
1 polymer ?
#
loop_
_entity_poly.entity_id
_entity_poly.type
_entity_poly.pdbx_seq_one_letter_code
_entity_poly.pdbx_strand_id
1 'polypeptide(L)'
;MLNKTDIALLVIDNTLGLTDVDWEILALIQKKEIPYLLIRNKCDLKMESHDFPQMPRSPEETPDASRASDFMAVSEEHQITVSAKTGFHIEKLKERIAAIVPKESHSRRIIGDLVAPGSLVLLVVPIDSAAPKGRLILPQQQTIRDLLDAGVAAVVVRDTELSDTLWRLGSQISLVVTDSQIFPKVAAIVPPEIPLTSFSILFARYKGNLETVVRGAQALDDLQDGDTILISEGCTHHRQCEDIGTVKLPRWIQEHAKKSSETNSEKSPEVPKGTF
;
A
#
# COMPACT_ATOMS: atom_id res chain seq x y z
N MET A 1 -4.86 -4.66 -7.07
CA MET A 1 -5.61 -4.33 -5.83
C MET A 1 -5.68 -5.50 -4.86
N LEU A 2 -6.13 -6.68 -5.25
CA LEU A 2 -6.33 -7.84 -4.34
C LEU A 2 -5.10 -8.32 -3.56
N ASN A 3 -3.88 -8.03 -3.98
CA ASN A 3 -2.65 -8.44 -3.28
C ASN A 3 -2.40 -7.73 -1.94
N LYS A 4 -3.21 -6.74 -1.59
CA LYS A 4 -3.08 -5.89 -0.38
C LYS A 4 -4.37 -5.85 0.42
N THR A 5 -5.27 -6.78 0.15
CA THR A 5 -6.61 -6.80 0.73
C THR A 5 -6.63 -7.80 1.87
N ASP A 6 -6.93 -7.33 3.07
CA ASP A 6 -7.08 -8.18 4.26
C ASP A 6 -8.47 -8.83 4.31
N ILE A 7 -9.49 -8.13 3.79
CA ILE A 7 -10.87 -8.62 3.66
C ILE A 7 -11.46 -8.08 2.37
N ALA A 8 -12.20 -8.90 1.65
CA ALA A 8 -12.96 -8.49 0.48
C ALA A 8 -14.48 -8.39 0.80
N LEU A 9 -15.07 -7.25 0.52
CA LEU A 9 -16.52 -7.06 0.58
C LEU A 9 -17.04 -6.93 -0.85
N LEU A 10 -17.67 -7.99 -1.38
CA LEU A 10 -18.28 -7.97 -2.70
C LEU A 10 -19.74 -7.54 -2.56
N VAL A 11 -20.04 -6.32 -3.00
CA VAL A 11 -21.39 -5.74 -2.89
C VAL A 11 -22.11 -5.85 -4.23
N ILE A 12 -23.24 -6.55 -4.22
CA ILE A 12 -24.07 -6.75 -5.42
C ILE A 12 -25.48 -6.17 -5.22
N ASP A 13 -26.16 -5.91 -6.33
CA ASP A 13 -27.57 -5.56 -6.32
C ASP A 13 -28.42 -6.83 -6.16
N ASN A 14 -29.21 -6.91 -5.07
CA ASN A 14 -30.07 -8.06 -4.81
C ASN A 14 -31.16 -8.26 -5.85
N THR A 15 -31.49 -7.25 -6.67
CA THR A 15 -32.47 -7.36 -7.73
C THR A 15 -31.91 -8.02 -9.00
N LEU A 16 -30.62 -7.82 -9.26
CA LEU A 16 -29.94 -8.33 -10.47
C LEU A 16 -29.26 -9.69 -10.24
N GLY A 17 -28.82 -9.96 -9.01
CA GLY A 17 -28.02 -11.15 -8.69
C GLY A 17 -26.54 -10.98 -9.02
N LEU A 18 -25.80 -12.08 -9.08
CA LEU A 18 -24.41 -12.12 -9.50
C LEU A 18 -24.29 -12.05 -11.02
N THR A 19 -23.44 -11.17 -11.52
CA THR A 19 -23.08 -11.09 -12.93
C THR A 19 -21.84 -11.95 -13.21
N ASP A 20 -21.53 -12.21 -14.49
CA ASP A 20 -20.33 -12.96 -14.87
C ASP A 20 -19.05 -12.30 -14.33
N VAL A 21 -19.01 -10.97 -14.30
CA VAL A 21 -17.89 -10.21 -13.73
C VAL A 21 -17.78 -10.40 -12.22
N ASP A 22 -18.91 -10.47 -11.50
CA ASP A 22 -18.93 -10.74 -10.05
C ASP A 22 -18.39 -12.14 -9.76
N TRP A 23 -18.70 -13.12 -10.61
CA TRP A 23 -18.17 -14.48 -10.50
C TRP A 23 -16.65 -14.52 -10.72
N GLU A 24 -16.13 -13.82 -11.73
CA GLU A 24 -14.70 -13.72 -11.98
C GLU A 24 -13.97 -13.10 -10.76
N ILE A 25 -14.53 -12.03 -10.20
CA ILE A 25 -13.97 -11.37 -9.01
C ILE A 25 -14.00 -12.31 -7.81
N LEU A 26 -15.11 -13.02 -7.58
CA LEU A 26 -15.26 -13.97 -6.50
C LEU A 26 -14.26 -15.12 -6.61
N ALA A 27 -14.08 -15.67 -7.80
CA ALA A 27 -13.10 -16.72 -8.08
C ALA A 27 -11.66 -16.25 -7.81
N LEU A 28 -11.34 -14.99 -8.14
CA LEU A 28 -10.04 -14.39 -7.83
C LEU A 28 -9.82 -14.20 -6.32
N ILE A 29 -10.85 -13.80 -5.58
CA ILE A 29 -10.82 -13.65 -4.13
C ILE A 29 -10.57 -15.01 -3.47
N GLN A 30 -11.32 -16.05 -3.88
CA GLN A 30 -11.20 -17.42 -3.38
C GLN A 30 -9.83 -18.02 -3.71
N LYS A 31 -9.34 -17.86 -4.94
CA LYS A 31 -8.01 -18.34 -5.35
C LYS A 31 -6.88 -17.74 -4.50
N LYS A 32 -7.09 -16.54 -3.96
CA LYS A 32 -6.11 -15.85 -3.09
C LYS A 32 -6.32 -16.11 -1.62
N GLU A 33 -7.30 -16.93 -1.27
CA GLU A 33 -7.65 -17.26 0.13
C GLU A 33 -7.93 -16.00 0.98
N ILE A 34 -8.44 -14.92 0.34
CA ILE A 34 -8.78 -13.70 1.05
C ILE A 34 -10.13 -13.92 1.76
N PRO A 35 -10.23 -13.65 3.07
CA PRO A 35 -11.51 -13.65 3.76
C PRO A 35 -12.50 -12.70 3.07
N TYR A 36 -13.72 -13.17 2.80
CA TYR A 36 -14.66 -12.36 2.05
C TYR A 36 -16.09 -12.44 2.59
N LEU A 37 -16.89 -11.44 2.26
CA LEU A 37 -18.32 -11.41 2.48
C LEU A 37 -19.03 -10.90 1.24
N LEU A 38 -20.00 -11.67 0.73
CA LEU A 38 -20.91 -11.28 -0.33
C LEU A 38 -22.07 -10.50 0.29
N ILE A 39 -22.25 -9.24 -0.11
CA ILE A 39 -23.26 -8.35 0.43
C ILE A 39 -24.32 -8.10 -0.64
N ARG A 40 -25.53 -8.62 -0.40
CA ARG A 40 -26.68 -8.44 -1.28
C ARG A 40 -27.44 -7.19 -0.83
N ASN A 41 -27.16 -6.07 -1.47
CA ASN A 41 -27.78 -4.77 -1.12
C ASN A 41 -29.11 -4.56 -1.87
N LYS A 42 -29.88 -3.56 -1.44
CA LYS A 42 -31.17 -3.17 -1.99
C LYS A 42 -32.28 -4.23 -1.82
N CYS A 43 -32.27 -4.96 -0.71
CA CYS A 43 -33.33 -5.92 -0.41
C CYS A 43 -34.72 -5.27 -0.25
N ASP A 44 -34.75 -3.97 0.08
CA ASP A 44 -35.98 -3.18 0.16
C ASP A 44 -36.77 -3.14 -1.17
N LEU A 45 -36.11 -3.27 -2.31
CA LEU A 45 -36.78 -3.27 -3.61
C LEU A 45 -37.52 -4.58 -3.95
N LYS A 46 -37.26 -5.66 -3.19
CA LYS A 46 -37.94 -6.96 -3.31
C LYS A 46 -38.98 -7.21 -2.21
N MET A 47 -39.11 -6.31 -1.21
CA MET A 47 -39.99 -6.50 -0.05
C MET A 47 -41.44 -5.97 -0.26
N GLU A 48 -41.81 -5.48 -1.44
CA GLU A 48 -43.18 -4.99 -1.71
C GLU A 48 -44.22 -6.09 -1.98
N SER A 49 -43.82 -7.35 -2.01
CA SER A 49 -44.75 -8.47 -2.02
C SER A 49 -44.67 -9.26 -0.70
N HIS A 50 -45.72 -9.18 0.08
CA HIS A 50 -46.01 -10.08 1.22
C HIS A 50 -45.97 -11.52 0.71
N ASP A 51 -44.81 -12.16 0.77
CA ASP A 51 -44.71 -13.59 0.96
C ASP A 51 -43.22 -13.97 1.00
N PHE A 52 -42.82 -14.70 2.02
CA PHE A 52 -41.65 -15.55 1.94
C PHE A 52 -41.82 -16.43 0.70
N PRO A 53 -40.88 -16.47 -0.25
CA PRO A 53 -41.03 -17.44 -1.32
C PRO A 53 -40.92 -18.83 -0.71
N GLN A 54 -42.09 -19.47 -0.53
CA GLN A 54 -42.16 -20.90 -0.45
C GLN A 54 -41.47 -21.45 -1.72
N MET A 55 -40.58 -22.41 -1.56
CA MET A 55 -39.93 -23.12 -2.68
C MET A 55 -41.00 -23.44 -3.75
N PRO A 56 -40.77 -23.16 -5.03
CA PRO A 56 -41.66 -23.55 -6.10
C PRO A 56 -41.76 -25.08 -6.13
N ARG A 57 -42.99 -25.56 -6.00
CA ARG A 57 -43.34 -27.00 -5.96
C ARG A 57 -43.48 -27.63 -7.34
N SER A 58 -42.87 -27.12 -8.41
CA SER A 58 -42.87 -27.81 -9.69
C SER A 58 -41.77 -27.29 -10.62
N PRO A 59 -41.13 -28.17 -11.41
CA PRO A 59 -39.98 -27.85 -12.25
C PRO A 59 -40.30 -27.31 -13.65
N GLU A 60 -41.52 -26.84 -13.90
CA GLU A 60 -41.92 -26.38 -15.22
C GLU A 60 -42.41 -24.92 -15.14
N GLU A 61 -41.69 -24.02 -15.78
CA GLU A 61 -41.98 -22.61 -16.02
C GLU A 61 -41.21 -21.57 -15.20
N THR A 62 -39.89 -21.48 -15.43
CA THR A 62 -39.19 -20.18 -15.32
C THR A 62 -37.96 -20.17 -16.25
N PRO A 63 -37.76 -19.13 -17.08
CA PRO A 63 -36.63 -19.04 -18.00
C PRO A 63 -35.28 -18.73 -17.28
N ASP A 64 -35.19 -18.78 -15.98
CA ASP A 64 -34.03 -18.32 -15.23
C ASP A 64 -33.61 -19.26 -14.05
N ALA A 65 -33.89 -20.56 -14.20
CA ALA A 65 -33.50 -21.58 -13.22
C ALA A 65 -31.97 -21.74 -13.07
N SER A 66 -31.17 -21.24 -14.04
CA SER A 66 -29.71 -21.25 -13.94
C SER A 66 -29.17 -20.28 -12.88
N ARG A 67 -29.86 -19.14 -12.67
CA ARG A 67 -29.43 -18.11 -11.72
C ARG A 67 -29.78 -18.40 -10.24
N ALA A 68 -30.79 -19.23 -9.99
CA ALA A 68 -31.11 -19.62 -8.62
C ALA A 68 -30.11 -20.65 -8.05
N SER A 69 -29.50 -21.49 -8.90
CA SER A 69 -28.44 -22.42 -8.51
C SER A 69 -27.14 -21.71 -8.13
N ASP A 70 -26.86 -20.55 -8.70
CA ASP A 70 -25.64 -19.80 -8.48
C ASP A 70 -25.54 -19.22 -7.06
N PHE A 71 -26.67 -18.87 -6.43
CA PHE A 71 -26.68 -18.43 -5.04
C PHE A 71 -26.45 -19.53 -4.01
N MET A 72 -26.68 -20.80 -4.36
CA MET A 72 -26.34 -21.95 -3.52
C MET A 72 -24.85 -22.28 -3.51
N ALA A 73 -24.07 -21.70 -4.45
CA ALA A 73 -22.63 -21.91 -4.51
C ALA A 73 -21.84 -21.10 -3.45
N VAL A 74 -22.44 -20.06 -2.86
CA VAL A 74 -21.82 -19.29 -1.76
C VAL A 74 -22.53 -19.68 -0.46
N SER A 75 -21.79 -20.21 0.51
CA SER A 75 -22.34 -20.62 1.79
C SER A 75 -23.00 -19.45 2.53
N GLU A 76 -24.02 -19.70 3.32
CA GLU A 76 -24.74 -18.69 4.11
C GLU A 76 -23.81 -17.91 5.07
N GLU A 77 -22.71 -18.52 5.48
CA GLU A 77 -21.70 -17.88 6.32
C GLU A 77 -20.94 -16.77 5.60
N HIS A 78 -20.83 -16.83 4.27
CA HIS A 78 -20.12 -15.86 3.45
C HIS A 78 -21.04 -14.88 2.72
N GLN A 79 -22.33 -14.83 3.03
CA GLN A 79 -23.25 -13.88 2.41
C GLN A 79 -24.22 -13.23 3.43
N ILE A 80 -24.58 -11.99 3.17
CA ILE A 80 -25.56 -11.25 3.97
C ILE A 80 -26.41 -10.36 3.07
N THR A 81 -27.74 -10.33 3.36
CA THR A 81 -28.68 -9.46 2.66
C THR A 81 -28.95 -8.20 3.49
N VAL A 82 -28.81 -7.02 2.87
CA VAL A 82 -28.92 -5.72 3.53
C VAL A 82 -29.70 -4.72 2.68
N SER A 83 -30.12 -3.65 3.29
CA SER A 83 -30.55 -2.43 2.60
C SER A 83 -29.82 -1.23 3.19
N ALA A 84 -28.91 -0.64 2.42
CA ALA A 84 -28.25 0.60 2.82
C ALA A 84 -29.22 1.78 2.93
N LYS A 85 -30.35 1.74 2.18
CA LYS A 85 -31.38 2.78 2.21
C LYS A 85 -32.19 2.77 3.50
N THR A 86 -32.61 1.61 3.97
CA THR A 86 -33.46 1.46 5.15
C THR A 86 -32.67 1.19 6.44
N GLY A 87 -31.38 0.86 6.33
CA GLY A 87 -30.56 0.43 7.46
C GLY A 87 -30.74 -1.06 7.82
N PHE A 88 -31.55 -1.80 7.07
CA PHE A 88 -31.84 -3.21 7.36
C PHE A 88 -30.56 -4.03 7.34
N HIS A 89 -30.29 -4.77 8.42
CA HIS A 89 -29.15 -5.62 8.67
C HIS A 89 -27.76 -4.93 8.59
N ILE A 90 -27.69 -3.61 8.66
CA ILE A 90 -26.39 -2.90 8.62
C ILE A 90 -25.58 -3.17 9.89
N GLU A 91 -26.19 -3.23 11.08
CA GLU A 91 -25.47 -3.58 12.31
C GLU A 91 -24.97 -5.04 12.26
N LYS A 92 -25.80 -5.97 11.79
CA LYS A 92 -25.40 -7.37 11.60
C LYS A 92 -24.27 -7.51 10.58
N LEU A 93 -24.24 -6.66 9.54
CA LEU A 93 -23.11 -6.59 8.59
C LEU A 93 -21.82 -6.18 9.28
N LYS A 94 -21.87 -5.14 10.13
CA LYS A 94 -20.69 -4.70 10.89
C LYS A 94 -20.16 -5.80 11.83
N GLU A 95 -21.04 -6.50 12.51
CA GLU A 95 -20.68 -7.64 13.37
C GLU A 95 -20.01 -8.75 12.57
N ARG A 96 -20.56 -9.11 11.40
CA ARG A 96 -19.96 -10.11 10.52
C ARG A 96 -18.58 -9.69 9.98
N ILE A 97 -18.44 -8.44 9.57
CA ILE A 97 -17.14 -7.91 9.15
C ILE A 97 -16.13 -8.04 10.30
N ALA A 98 -16.50 -7.63 11.52
CA ALA A 98 -15.64 -7.75 12.69
C ALA A 98 -15.26 -9.20 13.03
N ALA A 99 -16.15 -10.16 12.76
CA ALA A 99 -15.89 -11.58 13.00
C ALA A 99 -14.95 -12.22 11.95
N ILE A 100 -14.97 -11.72 10.72
CA ILE A 100 -14.14 -12.22 9.61
C ILE A 100 -12.74 -11.58 9.65
N VAL A 101 -12.57 -10.41 10.27
CA VAL A 101 -11.26 -9.77 10.43
C VAL A 101 -10.31 -10.75 11.12
N PRO A 102 -9.20 -11.15 10.49
CA PRO A 102 -8.22 -12.01 11.13
C PRO A 102 -7.77 -11.36 12.44
N LYS A 103 -7.98 -12.03 13.58
CA LYS A 103 -7.57 -11.55 14.92
C LYS A 103 -6.05 -11.37 15.02
N GLU A 104 -5.32 -11.97 14.11
CA GLU A 104 -3.88 -11.85 13.90
C GLU A 104 -3.58 -11.25 12.51
N SER A 105 -4.19 -10.12 12.16
CA SER A 105 -3.41 -9.25 11.33
C SER A 105 -2.22 -8.87 12.20
N HIS A 106 -1.05 -9.45 11.97
CA HIS A 106 0.19 -8.82 12.36
C HIS A 106 0.06 -7.40 11.83
N SER A 107 -0.30 -6.48 12.69
CA SER A 107 -0.46 -5.09 12.29
C SER A 107 0.91 -4.70 11.76
N ARG A 108 1.03 -4.69 10.42
CA ARG A 108 2.29 -4.36 9.77
C ARG A 108 2.74 -3.07 10.39
N ARG A 109 3.84 -3.11 11.09
CA ARG A 109 4.42 -1.91 11.68
C ARG A 109 5.19 -1.15 10.62
N ILE A 110 5.21 0.16 10.73
CA ILE A 110 5.99 1.00 9.84
C ILE A 110 7.47 0.83 10.14
N ILE A 111 7.83 0.92 11.41
CA ILE A 111 9.20 0.94 11.91
C ILE A 111 9.37 0.27 13.29
N GLY A 112 8.32 0.18 14.09
CA GLY A 112 8.40 -0.25 15.48
C GLY A 112 8.86 -1.69 15.69
N ASP A 113 8.88 -2.52 14.64
CA ASP A 113 9.44 -3.88 14.62
C ASP A 113 10.90 -3.93 14.16
N LEU A 114 11.46 -2.81 13.69
CA LEU A 114 12.84 -2.70 13.23
C LEU A 114 13.81 -2.23 14.33
N VAL A 115 13.27 -1.74 15.45
CA VAL A 115 14.04 -1.16 16.55
C VAL A 115 13.61 -1.76 17.88
N ALA A 116 14.56 -1.93 18.78
CA ALA A 116 14.26 -2.48 20.11
C ALA A 116 13.52 -1.45 20.98
N PRO A 117 12.60 -1.87 21.87
CA PRO A 117 12.02 -0.98 22.87
C PRO A 117 13.10 -0.28 23.71
N GLY A 118 12.90 0.97 24.03
CA GLY A 118 13.89 1.81 24.73
C GLY A 118 14.96 2.42 23.84
N SER A 119 15.00 2.08 22.54
CA SER A 119 15.91 2.72 21.57
C SER A 119 15.55 4.18 21.33
N LEU A 120 16.49 4.93 20.76
CA LEU A 120 16.31 6.31 20.31
C LEU A 120 16.41 6.38 18.78
N VAL A 121 15.36 6.87 18.14
CA VAL A 121 15.30 7.09 16.68
C VAL A 121 15.29 8.58 16.38
N LEU A 122 16.12 9.00 15.43
CA LEU A 122 16.20 10.39 14.96
C LEU A 122 15.42 10.53 13.65
N LEU A 123 14.41 11.40 13.65
CA LEU A 123 13.60 11.74 12.49
C LEU A 123 14.03 13.10 11.95
N VAL A 124 14.56 13.14 10.73
CA VAL A 124 15.03 14.37 10.07
C VAL A 124 13.97 14.80 9.05
N VAL A 125 13.32 15.92 9.34
CA VAL A 125 12.17 16.43 8.59
C VAL A 125 12.50 17.78 7.98
N PRO A 126 12.49 17.93 6.64
CA PRO A 126 12.63 19.23 6.04
C PRO A 126 11.38 20.08 6.32
N ILE A 127 11.58 21.37 6.53
CA ILE A 127 10.46 22.33 6.54
C ILE A 127 10.18 22.71 5.09
N ASP A 128 9.22 22.01 4.50
CA ASP A 128 8.75 22.31 3.16
C ASP A 128 7.78 23.50 3.20
N SER A 129 8.03 24.51 2.36
CA SER A 129 7.14 25.66 2.18
C SER A 129 5.77 25.28 1.59
N ALA A 130 5.68 24.11 0.93
CA ALA A 130 4.44 23.56 0.37
C ALA A 130 3.62 22.78 1.40
N ALA A 131 4.22 22.39 2.54
CA ALA A 131 3.49 21.70 3.59
C ALA A 131 2.53 22.67 4.33
N PRO A 132 1.36 22.23 4.77
CA PRO A 132 0.47 23.05 5.58
C PRO A 132 1.20 23.56 6.83
N LYS A 133 1.20 24.89 7.03
CA LYS A 133 1.87 25.51 8.19
C LYS A 133 1.40 24.86 9.50
N GLY A 134 2.37 24.50 10.34
CA GLY A 134 2.11 23.96 11.68
C GLY A 134 1.74 22.48 11.73
N ARG A 135 1.92 21.71 10.65
CA ARG A 135 1.61 20.26 10.64
C ARG A 135 2.75 19.45 10.03
N LEU A 136 3.04 18.34 10.65
CA LEU A 136 3.79 17.24 10.03
C LEU A 136 2.90 16.56 8.99
N ILE A 137 3.47 16.05 7.90
CA ILE A 137 2.73 15.24 6.93
C ILE A 137 2.37 13.87 7.51
N LEU A 138 1.33 13.24 6.97
CA LEU A 138 0.79 11.99 7.49
C LEU A 138 1.83 10.87 7.68
N PRO A 139 2.76 10.61 6.75
CA PRO A 139 3.81 9.61 6.94
C PRO A 139 4.67 9.85 8.19
N GLN A 140 5.03 11.11 8.44
CA GLN A 140 5.84 11.49 9.61
C GLN A 140 5.08 11.26 10.91
N GLN A 141 3.81 11.68 10.98
CA GLN A 141 2.94 11.48 12.13
C GLN A 141 2.71 9.99 12.43
N GLN A 142 2.46 9.18 11.40
CA GLN A 142 2.25 7.74 11.55
C GLN A 142 3.53 7.03 12.00
N THR A 143 4.70 7.42 11.51
CA THR A 143 5.98 6.87 11.96
C THR A 143 6.26 7.20 13.44
N ILE A 144 6.02 8.45 13.87
CA ILE A 144 6.14 8.84 15.26
C ILE A 144 5.20 8.00 16.13
N ARG A 145 3.95 7.85 15.73
CA ARG A 145 2.97 7.07 16.46
C ARG A 145 3.39 5.60 16.59
N ASP A 146 3.87 5.00 15.52
CA ASP A 146 4.31 3.60 15.52
C ASP A 146 5.54 3.37 16.42
N LEU A 147 6.48 4.33 16.48
CA LEU A 147 7.60 4.31 17.42
C LEU A 147 7.14 4.37 18.88
N LEU A 148 6.22 5.28 19.20
CA LEU A 148 5.67 5.40 20.55
C LEU A 148 4.93 4.13 20.98
N ASP A 149 4.13 3.53 20.07
CA ASP A 149 3.42 2.27 20.33
C ASP A 149 4.40 1.08 20.52
N ALA A 150 5.64 1.21 20.01
CA ALA A 150 6.72 0.23 20.20
C ALA A 150 7.58 0.50 21.46
N GLY A 151 7.29 1.55 22.22
CA GLY A 151 8.10 1.94 23.38
C GLY A 151 9.48 2.52 23.00
N VAL A 152 9.59 3.14 21.83
CA VAL A 152 10.81 3.73 21.26
C VAL A 152 10.73 5.24 21.37
N ALA A 153 11.80 5.89 21.83
CA ALA A 153 11.88 7.34 21.86
C ALA A 153 12.17 7.90 20.46
N ALA A 154 11.50 9.00 20.11
CA ALA A 154 11.71 9.70 18.83
C ALA A 154 12.18 11.14 19.08
N VAL A 155 13.29 11.52 18.47
CA VAL A 155 13.73 12.92 18.38
C VAL A 155 13.48 13.40 16.98
N VAL A 156 12.76 14.53 16.83
CA VAL A 156 12.41 15.11 15.53
C VAL A 156 13.17 16.41 15.37
N VAL A 157 13.94 16.52 14.29
CA VAL A 157 14.77 17.69 14.01
C VAL A 157 14.64 18.10 12.55
N ARG A 158 14.99 19.34 12.25
CA ARG A 158 15.18 19.80 10.86
C ARG A 158 16.53 19.32 10.34
N ASP A 159 16.67 19.31 9.05
CA ASP A 159 17.94 19.01 8.37
C ASP A 159 19.08 19.97 8.76
N THR A 160 18.76 21.21 9.11
CA THR A 160 19.72 22.21 9.61
C THR A 160 20.27 21.91 10.99
N GLU A 161 19.57 21.14 11.80
CA GLU A 161 19.92 20.81 13.19
C GLU A 161 20.54 19.40 13.33
N LEU A 162 20.64 18.68 12.21
CA LEU A 162 21.11 17.29 12.18
C LEU A 162 22.52 17.15 12.79
N SER A 163 23.47 17.95 12.33
CA SER A 163 24.88 17.84 12.79
C SER A 163 25.04 18.06 14.29
N ASP A 164 24.37 19.08 14.83
CA ASP A 164 24.40 19.38 16.27
C ASP A 164 23.73 18.26 17.08
N THR A 165 22.65 17.69 16.57
CA THR A 165 21.93 16.60 17.24
C THR A 165 22.76 15.33 17.24
N LEU A 166 23.41 14.99 16.14
CA LEU A 166 24.32 13.86 16.05
C LEU A 166 25.52 14.01 16.97
N TRP A 167 26.08 15.21 17.06
CA TRP A 167 27.16 15.47 18.00
C TRP A 167 26.77 15.24 19.46
N ARG A 168 25.54 15.63 19.85
CA ARG A 168 25.04 15.48 21.23
C ARG A 168 24.57 14.07 21.56
N LEU A 169 23.92 13.38 20.64
CA LEU A 169 23.20 12.12 20.89
C LEU A 169 23.69 10.93 20.05
N GLY A 170 24.70 11.11 19.21
CA GLY A 170 25.09 10.14 18.17
C GLY A 170 25.26 8.71 18.68
N SER A 171 25.93 8.51 19.82
CA SER A 171 26.11 7.17 20.40
C SER A 171 24.84 6.51 20.92
N GLN A 172 23.75 7.25 21.08
CA GLN A 172 22.46 6.74 21.55
C GLN A 172 21.47 6.48 20.41
N ILE A 173 21.74 7.01 19.20
CA ILE A 173 20.85 6.90 18.07
C ILE A 173 20.99 5.53 17.43
N SER A 174 19.91 4.77 17.42
CA SER A 174 19.84 3.42 16.83
C SER A 174 19.48 3.43 15.34
N LEU A 175 18.79 4.47 14.87
CA LEU A 175 18.35 4.60 13.49
C LEU A 175 18.04 6.05 13.16
N VAL A 176 18.39 6.48 11.95
CA VAL A 176 17.99 7.78 11.39
C VAL A 176 16.97 7.55 10.28
N VAL A 177 15.89 8.33 10.28
CA VAL A 177 14.85 8.33 9.23
C VAL A 177 14.73 9.72 8.65
N THR A 178 14.75 9.86 7.33
CA THR A 178 14.67 11.15 6.68
C THR A 178 13.67 11.17 5.51
N ASP A 179 13.39 12.34 4.99
CA ASP A 179 12.64 12.50 3.75
C ASP A 179 13.52 12.17 2.54
N SER A 180 12.92 11.52 1.52
CA SER A 180 13.65 11.14 0.30
C SER A 180 14.24 12.33 -0.45
N GLN A 181 13.63 13.52 -0.35
CA GLN A 181 14.10 14.72 -1.04
C GLN A 181 15.46 15.21 -0.53
N ILE A 182 15.73 15.00 0.77
CA ILE A 182 16.99 15.43 1.41
C ILE A 182 17.90 14.25 1.75
N PHE A 183 17.55 13.04 1.30
CA PHE A 183 18.30 11.82 1.63
C PHE A 183 19.81 11.92 1.32
N PRO A 184 20.25 12.40 0.15
CA PRO A 184 21.67 12.55 -0.15
C PRO A 184 22.42 13.48 0.80
N LYS A 185 21.77 14.58 1.19
CA LYS A 185 22.31 15.55 2.16
C LYS A 185 22.49 14.92 3.54
N VAL A 186 21.47 14.19 4.00
CA VAL A 186 21.48 13.53 5.31
C VAL A 186 22.50 12.39 5.34
N ALA A 187 22.57 11.59 4.26
CA ALA A 187 23.54 10.50 4.12
C ALA A 187 25.00 10.97 4.14
N ALA A 188 25.28 12.19 3.68
CA ALA A 188 26.62 12.76 3.74
C ALA A 188 27.04 13.21 5.16
N ILE A 189 26.07 13.34 6.09
CA ILE A 189 26.29 13.84 7.48
C ILE A 189 26.24 12.70 8.50
N VAL A 190 25.36 11.72 8.29
CA VAL A 190 25.15 10.59 9.21
C VAL A 190 26.35 9.65 9.16
N PRO A 191 26.98 9.31 10.28
CA PRO A 191 28.05 8.33 10.34
C PRO A 191 27.60 6.96 9.79
N PRO A 192 28.49 6.22 9.10
CA PRO A 192 28.16 4.94 8.47
C PRO A 192 27.75 3.85 9.48
N GLU A 193 28.10 4.01 10.74
CA GLU A 193 27.75 3.09 11.82
C GLU A 193 26.27 3.21 12.22
N ILE A 194 25.62 4.34 11.92
CA ILE A 194 24.22 4.58 12.25
C ILE A 194 23.37 4.24 11.02
N PRO A 195 22.49 3.24 11.11
CA PRO A 195 21.58 2.90 10.01
C PRO A 195 20.74 4.10 9.58
N LEU A 196 20.57 4.27 8.27
CA LEU A 196 19.80 5.35 7.68
C LEU A 196 18.73 4.79 6.73
N THR A 197 17.51 5.30 6.84
CA THR A 197 16.41 4.97 5.92
C THR A 197 15.56 6.20 5.62
N SER A 198 14.53 6.06 4.79
CA SER A 198 13.58 7.14 4.50
C SER A 198 12.14 6.77 4.83
N PHE A 199 11.30 7.77 5.07
CA PHE A 199 9.86 7.57 5.21
C PHE A 199 9.27 6.83 4.00
N SER A 200 9.72 7.13 2.78
CA SER A 200 9.24 6.46 1.58
C SER A 200 9.57 4.97 1.55
N ILE A 201 10.77 4.56 1.96
CA ILE A 201 11.17 3.15 2.06
C ILE A 201 10.35 2.43 3.12
N LEU A 202 10.18 3.03 4.31
CA LEU A 202 9.35 2.48 5.38
C LEU A 202 7.90 2.28 4.92
N PHE A 203 7.33 3.25 4.20
CA PHE A 203 5.98 3.14 3.67
C PHE A 203 5.85 2.18 2.49
N ALA A 204 6.88 2.01 1.67
CA ALA A 204 6.92 0.96 0.66
C ALA A 204 6.89 -0.43 1.31
N ARG A 205 7.60 -0.62 2.43
CA ARG A 205 7.53 -1.83 3.26
C ARG A 205 6.14 -2.01 3.89
N TYR A 206 5.62 -0.99 4.52
CA TYR A 206 4.34 -1.02 5.23
C TYR A 206 3.14 -1.28 4.31
N LYS A 207 3.07 -0.55 3.17
CA LYS A 207 1.93 -0.60 2.24
C LYS A 207 2.09 -1.60 1.11
N GLY A 208 3.28 -2.14 0.89
CA GLY A 208 3.59 -2.94 -0.27
C GLY A 208 4.42 -4.19 0.00
N ASN A 209 5.02 -4.65 -1.07
CA ASN A 209 6.06 -5.66 -1.05
C ASN A 209 7.39 -4.97 -1.37
N LEU A 210 8.18 -4.71 -0.33
CA LEU A 210 9.46 -3.99 -0.47
C LEU A 210 10.41 -4.71 -1.44
N GLU A 211 10.46 -6.04 -1.40
CA GLU A 211 11.31 -6.83 -2.30
C GLU A 211 10.96 -6.60 -3.78
N THR A 212 9.66 -6.57 -4.12
CA THR A 212 9.21 -6.26 -5.47
C THR A 212 9.57 -4.83 -5.88
N VAL A 213 9.45 -3.88 -4.94
CA VAL A 213 9.82 -2.48 -5.21
C VAL A 213 11.32 -2.33 -5.42
N VAL A 214 12.15 -3.00 -4.61
CA VAL A 214 13.61 -2.99 -4.75
C VAL A 214 14.04 -3.60 -6.07
N ARG A 215 13.48 -4.77 -6.44
CA ARG A 215 13.76 -5.38 -7.77
C ARG A 215 13.34 -4.47 -8.92
N GLY A 216 12.18 -3.80 -8.80
CA GLY A 216 11.73 -2.85 -9.80
C GLY A 216 12.63 -1.61 -9.91
N ALA A 217 13.19 -1.14 -8.80
CA ALA A 217 14.15 -0.05 -8.81
C ALA A 217 15.48 -0.45 -9.46
N GLN A 218 15.96 -1.67 -9.20
CA GLN A 218 17.17 -2.22 -9.83
C GLN A 218 17.06 -2.33 -11.36
N ALA A 219 15.85 -2.55 -11.89
CA ALA A 219 15.63 -2.56 -13.34
C ALA A 219 15.96 -1.22 -14.04
N LEU A 220 16.06 -0.13 -13.28
CA LEU A 220 16.50 1.17 -13.81
C LEU A 220 17.98 1.19 -14.14
N ASP A 221 18.78 0.30 -13.53
CA ASP A 221 20.23 0.17 -13.80
C ASP A 221 20.51 -0.46 -15.17
N ASP A 222 19.53 -1.22 -15.69
CA ASP A 222 19.61 -1.96 -16.96
C ASP A 222 19.04 -1.19 -18.16
N LEU A 223 18.59 0.06 -17.96
CA LEU A 223 17.98 0.88 -19.01
C LEU A 223 18.97 1.21 -20.12
N GLN A 224 18.49 1.07 -21.37
CA GLN A 224 19.25 1.36 -22.58
C GLN A 224 18.61 2.48 -23.40
N ASP A 225 19.39 3.07 -24.30
CA ASP A 225 18.91 4.07 -25.25
C ASP A 225 17.80 3.47 -26.14
N GLY A 226 16.65 4.13 -26.15
CA GLY A 226 15.47 3.68 -26.89
C GLY A 226 14.40 2.97 -26.04
N ASP A 227 14.70 2.63 -24.78
CA ASP A 227 13.70 2.06 -23.88
C ASP A 227 12.58 3.03 -23.58
N THR A 228 11.36 2.52 -23.52
CA THR A 228 10.16 3.31 -23.21
C THR A 228 9.70 3.04 -21.78
N ILE A 229 9.60 4.11 -20.99
CA ILE A 229 9.15 4.05 -19.59
C ILE A 229 7.76 4.68 -19.47
N LEU A 230 6.83 3.92 -18.89
CA LEU A 230 5.50 4.44 -18.55
C LEU A 230 5.50 4.95 -17.11
N ILE A 231 5.28 6.26 -16.94
CA ILE A 231 5.06 6.88 -15.63
C ILE A 231 3.56 7.05 -15.43
N SER A 232 3.01 6.38 -14.40
CA SER A 232 1.59 6.42 -14.08
C SER A 232 1.38 6.94 -12.67
N GLU A 233 0.57 7.98 -12.53
CA GLU A 233 0.17 8.55 -11.26
C GLU A 233 -1.26 8.15 -10.89
N GLY A 234 -1.43 7.66 -9.66
CA GLY A 234 -2.74 7.32 -9.11
C GLY A 234 -3.36 8.41 -8.22
N CYS A 235 -2.80 9.60 -8.18
CA CYS A 235 -3.28 10.71 -7.36
C CYS A 235 -4.10 11.73 -8.15
N THR A 236 -5.02 12.43 -7.45
CA THR A 236 -5.89 13.47 -8.02
C THR A 236 -5.45 14.89 -7.61
N HIS A 237 -4.23 15.05 -7.11
CA HIS A 237 -3.70 16.35 -6.69
C HIS A 237 -3.51 17.28 -7.89
N HIS A 238 -3.72 18.57 -7.68
CA HIS A 238 -3.35 19.57 -8.67
C HIS A 238 -1.84 19.52 -8.91
N ARG A 239 -1.44 19.41 -10.17
CA ARG A 239 -0.03 19.44 -10.59
C ARG A 239 0.57 20.80 -10.25
N GLN A 240 1.67 20.78 -9.50
CA GLN A 240 2.46 21.97 -9.18
C GLN A 240 3.67 22.07 -10.12
N CYS A 241 4.33 23.23 -10.16
CA CYS A 241 5.46 23.48 -11.06
C CYS A 241 6.65 22.51 -10.91
N GLU A 242 6.77 21.81 -9.78
CA GLU A 242 7.79 20.79 -9.49
C GLU A 242 7.16 19.44 -9.12
N ASP A 243 6.15 19.07 -9.86
CA ASP A 243 5.46 17.79 -9.65
C ASP A 243 6.40 16.60 -9.76
N ILE A 244 6.21 15.62 -8.86
CA ILE A 244 7.10 14.44 -8.77
C ILE A 244 7.00 13.57 -10.02
N GLY A 245 5.78 13.26 -10.46
CA GLY A 245 5.54 12.31 -11.54
C GLY A 245 5.88 12.85 -12.91
N THR A 246 5.55 14.13 -13.18
CA THR A 246 5.69 14.71 -14.52
C THR A 246 7.00 15.48 -14.74
N VAL A 247 7.67 15.92 -13.66
CA VAL A 247 8.89 16.75 -13.76
C VAL A 247 10.10 16.07 -13.13
N LYS A 248 10.01 15.72 -11.82
CA LYS A 248 11.18 15.23 -11.08
C LYS A 248 11.55 13.81 -11.47
N LEU A 249 10.59 12.90 -11.54
CA LEU A 249 10.86 11.49 -11.83
C LEU A 249 11.44 11.26 -13.23
N PRO A 250 10.92 11.86 -14.32
CA PRO A 250 11.54 11.74 -15.63
C PRO A 250 13.01 12.22 -15.64
N ARG A 251 13.28 13.35 -14.99
CA ARG A 251 14.63 13.91 -14.88
C ARG A 251 15.55 12.97 -14.11
N TRP A 252 15.13 12.47 -12.96
CA TRP A 252 15.95 11.54 -12.16
C TRP A 252 16.26 10.24 -12.88
N ILE A 253 15.30 9.68 -13.60
CA ILE A 253 15.50 8.48 -14.40
C ILE A 253 16.52 8.72 -15.49
N GLN A 254 16.44 9.86 -16.21
CA GLN A 254 17.41 10.21 -17.25
C GLN A 254 18.81 10.46 -16.69
N GLU A 255 18.92 11.13 -15.53
CA GLU A 255 20.20 11.35 -14.86
C GLU A 255 20.82 10.04 -14.38
N HIS A 256 20.00 9.10 -13.90
CA HIS A 256 20.46 7.78 -13.45
C HIS A 256 20.94 6.93 -14.61
N ALA A 257 20.16 6.83 -15.68
CA ALA A 257 20.54 6.08 -16.89
C ALA A 257 21.85 6.58 -17.51
N LYS A 258 22.10 7.90 -17.56
CA LYS A 258 23.36 8.48 -18.02
C LYS A 258 24.56 8.04 -17.17
N LYS A 259 24.42 8.08 -15.84
CA LYS A 259 25.50 7.65 -14.93
C LYS A 259 25.80 6.16 -15.07
N SER A 260 24.78 5.32 -15.22
CA SER A 260 24.94 3.87 -15.41
C SER A 260 25.67 3.54 -16.71
N SER A 261 25.40 4.26 -17.80
CA SER A 261 26.10 4.09 -19.09
C SER A 261 27.57 4.54 -19.03
N GLU A 262 27.89 5.62 -18.33
CA GLU A 262 29.29 6.08 -18.13
C GLU A 262 30.10 5.07 -17.29
N THR A 263 29.51 4.55 -16.21
CA THR A 263 30.17 3.56 -15.32
C THR A 263 30.42 2.22 -16.03
N ASN A 264 29.52 1.82 -16.93
CA ASN A 264 29.67 0.59 -17.71
C ASN A 264 30.72 0.74 -18.85
N SER A 265 30.90 1.94 -19.39
CA SER A 265 31.93 2.20 -20.41
C SER A 265 33.34 2.19 -19.84
N GLU A 266 33.52 2.53 -18.55
CA GLU A 266 34.84 2.44 -17.88
C GLU A 266 35.22 1.02 -17.43
N LYS A 267 34.25 0.09 -17.38
CA LYS A 267 34.48 -1.32 -17.00
C LYS A 267 34.70 -2.29 -18.14
N SER A 268 34.92 -1.82 -19.38
CA SER A 268 35.36 -2.68 -20.46
C SER A 268 36.79 -3.17 -20.14
N PRO A 269 37.04 -4.47 -19.89
CA PRO A 269 38.39 -4.96 -19.64
C PRO A 269 39.20 -4.82 -20.93
N GLU A 270 40.32 -4.12 -20.86
CA GLU A 270 41.37 -4.27 -21.85
C GLU A 270 41.72 -5.76 -21.98
N VAL A 271 41.35 -6.35 -23.11
CA VAL A 271 41.81 -7.69 -23.49
C VAL A 271 43.33 -7.56 -23.67
N PRO A 272 44.18 -8.23 -22.87
CA PRO A 272 45.61 -8.20 -23.10
C PRO A 272 45.86 -8.84 -24.48
N LYS A 273 46.44 -8.09 -25.41
CA LYS A 273 47.01 -8.64 -26.61
C LYS A 273 48.18 -9.56 -26.22
N GLY A 274 47.86 -10.82 -25.96
CA GLY A 274 48.79 -11.90 -25.76
C GLY A 274 49.24 -12.42 -27.11
N THR A 275 50.51 -12.20 -27.47
CA THR A 275 51.30 -12.77 -28.51
C THR A 275 51.40 -14.29 -28.36
N PHE A 276 51.31 -14.98 -29.47
CA PHE A 276 51.55 -16.38 -29.89
C PHE A 276 50.34 -17.26 -29.99
#